data_8aa542c6e65b81930cd56e7f3efe1946
#
_entry.id   8aa542c6e65b81930cd56e7f3efe1946
#
_cell.length_a   1.000
_cell.length_b   1.000
_cell.length_c   1.000
_cell.angle_alpha   90.00
_cell.angle_beta   90.00
_cell.angle_gamma   90.00
#
_symmetry.space_group_name_H-M   'P 1'
#
loop_
_entity.id
_entity.type
_entity.pdbx_description
1 polymer ?
#
loop_
_entity_poly.entity_id
_entity_poly.type
_entity_poly.pdbx_seq_one_letter_code
_entity_poly.pdbx_strand_id
1 'polypeptide(L)'
;VVLALDNLKGTAMAISAAHVPHGCGEHELEAHYRKAAARADELIRELRDAEPVPPLRLASEPDGDPPFTSSMTRTEFERGVRRIQEYITAGDAFQVVLSQRLGMELRGSPFDLYRALRSVNPSPYLFYLEADGTTLVGSSPEVLVRLEDGVVTVRPIAGTRPRGRTPAEDRALAEDLQADEKELAEHRMLVDLGRNDVGRVAAWGTVRIPDLMIVERYSHVMHLVSQVEGDLREGGTAMDAFRAAFPAGTVSGAPKIRAMEIIDELEPVRRGPYAGAVGHFSWGGERMDTAIAIRTVVVTGDRAYVQAGAGIVADSDPASEYEETLNKARALLRAASMVPPSRESEGAAADGGGRDEPRQGQL
;
A
#
# COMPACT_ATOMS: atom_id res chain seq x y z
N VAL A 1 17.49 14.80 7.27
CA VAL A 1 17.29 14.57 8.72
C VAL A 1 16.09 13.64 8.87
N VAL A 2 16.17 12.71 9.82
CA VAL A 2 15.11 11.72 10.11
C VAL A 2 14.87 11.73 11.62
N LEU A 3 13.60 11.73 12.03
CA LEU A 3 13.18 11.45 13.41
C LEU A 3 12.71 10.00 13.48
N ALA A 4 13.42 9.18 14.25
CA ALA A 4 13.03 7.81 14.53
C ALA A 4 12.38 7.72 15.92
N LEU A 5 11.18 7.14 15.97
CA LEU A 5 10.43 6.92 17.22
C LEU A 5 10.43 5.42 17.53
N ASP A 6 11.04 5.02 18.62
CA ASP A 6 11.01 3.66 19.14
C ASP A 6 9.90 3.55 20.19
N ASN A 7 8.74 3.04 19.79
CA ASN A 7 7.58 2.90 20.66
C ASN A 7 7.78 1.84 21.75
N LEU A 8 8.66 0.87 21.53
CA LEU A 8 8.95 -0.17 22.51
C LEU A 8 9.79 0.39 23.67
N LYS A 9 10.79 1.23 23.35
CA LYS A 9 11.67 1.85 24.34
C LYS A 9 11.17 3.21 24.82
N GLY A 10 10.16 3.79 24.15
CA GLY A 10 9.67 5.13 24.45
C GLY A 10 10.71 6.22 24.17
N THR A 11 11.55 6.04 23.16
CA THR A 11 12.63 6.99 22.81
C THR A 11 12.45 7.58 21.43
N ALA A 12 12.92 8.81 21.25
CA ALA A 12 12.99 9.51 19.97
C ALA A 12 14.45 9.83 19.64
N MET A 13 14.86 9.60 18.41
CA MET A 13 16.22 9.88 17.92
C MET A 13 16.16 10.77 16.69
N ALA A 14 16.81 11.93 16.73
CA ALA A 14 17.06 12.74 15.55
C ALA A 14 18.36 12.29 14.89
N ILE A 15 18.28 11.90 13.62
CA ILE A 15 19.39 11.36 12.83
C ILE A 15 19.67 12.30 11.67
N SER A 16 20.90 12.80 11.55
CA SER A 16 21.33 13.62 10.43
C SER A 16 22.59 13.05 9.79
N ALA A 17 22.53 12.74 8.52
CA ALA A 17 23.70 12.28 7.76
C ALA A 17 24.50 13.48 7.22
N ALA A 18 25.83 13.42 7.36
CA ALA A 18 26.74 14.34 6.70
C ALA A 18 27.20 13.76 5.38
N HIS A 19 27.02 14.51 4.29
CA HIS A 19 27.65 14.15 3.01
C HIS A 19 29.09 14.67 3.02
N VAL A 20 30.07 13.76 2.98
CA VAL A 20 31.49 14.08 2.99
C VAL A 20 32.08 13.73 1.62
N PRO A 21 32.57 14.74 0.83
CA PRO A 21 33.23 14.48 -0.44
C PRO A 21 34.53 13.66 -0.27
N HIS A 22 34.89 12.87 -1.28
CA HIS A 22 36.17 12.18 -1.31
C HIS A 22 37.33 13.18 -1.28
N GLY A 23 38.34 12.91 -0.44
CA GLY A 23 39.51 13.78 -0.29
C GLY A 23 39.31 15.01 0.61
N CYS A 24 38.21 15.07 1.32
CA CYS A 24 37.90 16.10 2.29
C CYS A 24 38.98 16.16 3.40
N GLY A 25 39.52 17.37 3.67
CA GLY A 25 40.47 17.60 4.75
C GLY A 25 39.78 17.61 6.14
N GLU A 26 40.60 17.45 7.19
CA GLU A 26 40.08 17.36 8.57
C GLU A 26 39.21 18.56 8.97
N HIS A 27 39.62 19.77 8.60
CA HIS A 27 38.86 20.98 8.85
C HIS A 27 37.49 21.02 8.13
N GLU A 28 37.44 20.52 6.90
CA GLU A 28 36.21 20.45 6.13
C GLU A 28 35.29 19.33 6.69
N LEU A 29 35.88 18.21 7.12
CA LEU A 29 35.15 17.13 7.80
C LEU A 29 34.42 17.63 9.05
N GLU A 30 35.13 18.42 9.88
CA GLU A 30 34.55 19.05 11.07
C GLU A 30 33.38 19.99 10.71
N ALA A 31 33.51 20.76 9.61
CA ALA A 31 32.44 21.63 9.16
C ALA A 31 31.21 20.84 8.69
N HIS A 32 31.40 19.73 7.96
CA HIS A 32 30.30 18.84 7.55
C HIS A 32 29.61 18.20 8.77
N TYR A 33 30.38 17.74 9.76
CA TYR A 33 29.86 17.20 11.00
C TYR A 33 29.02 18.25 11.77
N ARG A 34 29.55 19.45 11.99
CA ARG A 34 28.84 20.53 12.69
C ARG A 34 27.53 20.91 11.99
N LYS A 35 27.52 20.95 10.65
CA LYS A 35 26.32 21.21 9.88
C LYS A 35 25.27 20.11 10.03
N ALA A 36 25.69 18.84 10.08
CA ALA A 36 24.78 17.73 10.31
C ALA A 36 24.24 17.73 11.75
N ALA A 37 25.10 17.94 12.75
CA ALA A 37 24.69 18.05 14.15
C ALA A 37 23.68 19.18 14.36
N ALA A 38 23.94 20.38 13.82
CA ALA A 38 23.03 21.51 13.91
C ALA A 38 21.63 21.22 13.36
N ARG A 39 21.51 20.46 12.27
CA ARG A 39 20.21 20.02 11.72
C ARG A 39 19.48 19.04 12.63
N ALA A 40 20.21 18.15 13.31
CA ALA A 40 19.59 17.24 14.28
C ALA A 40 19.10 18.02 15.52
N ASP A 41 19.88 18.99 16.01
CA ASP A 41 19.50 19.84 17.13
C ASP A 41 18.30 20.75 16.79
N GLU A 42 18.20 21.21 15.53
CA GLU A 42 17.06 21.99 15.04
C GLU A 42 15.78 21.13 15.08
N LEU A 43 15.81 19.91 14.54
CA LEU A 43 14.66 18.98 14.58
C LEU A 43 14.22 18.67 16.03
N ILE A 44 15.17 18.53 16.96
CA ILE A 44 14.85 18.32 18.38
C ILE A 44 14.16 19.55 18.98
N ARG A 45 14.58 20.77 18.62
CA ARG A 45 13.93 22.01 19.05
C ARG A 45 12.53 22.12 18.47
N GLU A 46 12.37 21.93 17.17
CA GLU A 46 11.06 21.92 16.52
C GLU A 46 10.10 20.93 17.20
N LEU A 47 10.57 19.71 17.52
CA LEU A 47 9.76 18.71 18.22
C LEU A 47 9.33 19.17 19.63
N ARG A 48 10.19 19.87 20.36
CA ARG A 48 9.88 20.39 21.71
C ARG A 48 8.92 21.56 21.67
N ASP A 49 9.06 22.41 20.67
CA ASP A 49 8.31 23.66 20.52
C ASP A 49 7.00 23.45 19.71
N ALA A 50 6.81 22.25 19.12
CA ALA A 50 5.65 21.93 18.32
C ALA A 50 4.35 21.98 19.15
N GLU A 51 3.36 22.67 18.63
CA GLU A 51 2.03 22.64 19.24
C GLU A 51 1.39 21.24 19.05
N PRO A 52 0.65 20.77 20.06
CA PRO A 52 -0.07 19.50 19.92
C PRO A 52 -1.05 19.53 18.75
N VAL A 53 -1.00 18.50 17.92
CA VAL A 53 -1.99 18.34 16.86
C VAL A 53 -3.39 18.22 17.47
N PRO A 54 -4.39 18.99 17.01
CA PRO A 54 -5.75 18.93 17.56
C PRO A 54 -6.33 17.51 17.55
N PRO A 55 -7.17 17.15 18.51
CA PRO A 55 -7.87 15.87 18.52
C PRO A 55 -8.62 15.65 17.20
N LEU A 56 -8.47 14.47 16.60
CA LEU A 56 -9.22 14.08 15.42
C LEU A 56 -10.71 13.98 15.79
N ARG A 57 -11.55 14.71 15.07
CA ARG A 57 -13.00 14.63 15.16
C ARG A 57 -13.51 14.06 13.84
N LEU A 58 -13.82 12.77 13.83
CA LEU A 58 -14.44 12.14 12.66
C LEU A 58 -15.93 12.45 12.64
N ALA A 59 -16.47 12.66 11.45
CA ALA A 59 -17.91 12.66 11.23
C ALA A 59 -18.48 11.26 11.49
N SER A 60 -19.78 11.17 11.69
CA SER A 60 -20.46 9.88 11.79
C SER A 60 -20.22 9.06 10.53
N GLU A 61 -20.09 7.76 10.69
CA GLU A 61 -19.98 6.86 9.55
C GLU A 61 -21.22 7.02 8.65
N PRO A 62 -21.05 7.20 7.33
CA PRO A 62 -22.19 7.39 6.44
C PRO A 62 -23.03 6.12 6.33
N ASP A 63 -24.35 6.29 6.21
CA ASP A 63 -25.25 5.21 5.88
C ASP A 63 -25.00 4.77 4.42
N GLY A 64 -24.33 3.63 4.25
CA GLY A 64 -23.92 3.10 2.94
C GLY A 64 -22.55 3.56 2.47
N ASP A 65 -22.25 3.30 1.22
CA ASP A 65 -20.97 3.69 0.61
C ASP A 65 -21.03 5.17 0.20
N PRO A 66 -19.94 5.95 0.44
CA PRO A 66 -19.87 7.33 -0.01
C PRO A 66 -19.89 7.41 -1.54
N PRO A 67 -20.38 8.50 -2.14
CA PRO A 67 -20.41 8.66 -3.58
C PRO A 67 -19.00 8.68 -4.16
N PHE A 68 -18.79 7.88 -5.20
CA PHE A 68 -17.52 7.81 -5.93
C PHE A 68 -17.76 7.71 -7.44
N THR A 69 -16.75 8.03 -8.21
CA THR A 69 -16.67 7.74 -9.65
C THR A 69 -15.69 6.62 -9.89
N SER A 70 -15.96 5.70 -10.82
CA SER A 70 -15.02 4.66 -11.21
C SER A 70 -14.41 4.93 -12.58
N SER A 71 -13.17 4.46 -12.78
CA SER A 71 -12.51 4.45 -14.09
C SER A 71 -13.12 3.45 -15.07
N MET A 72 -13.91 2.50 -14.58
CA MET A 72 -14.61 1.47 -15.38
C MET A 72 -16.04 1.33 -14.88
N THR A 73 -16.98 1.13 -15.79
CA THR A 73 -18.31 0.66 -15.42
C THR A 73 -18.26 -0.81 -15.00
N ARG A 74 -19.28 -1.27 -14.25
CA ARG A 74 -19.40 -2.70 -13.90
C ARG A 74 -19.32 -3.61 -15.14
N THR A 75 -20.04 -3.24 -16.22
CA THR A 75 -20.08 -4.02 -17.47
C THR A 75 -18.70 -4.09 -18.14
N GLU A 76 -17.91 -3.00 -18.10
CA GLU A 76 -16.55 -2.98 -18.64
C GLU A 76 -15.61 -3.86 -17.80
N PHE A 77 -15.68 -3.76 -16.49
CA PHE A 77 -14.88 -4.61 -15.58
C PHE A 77 -15.21 -6.10 -15.80
N GLU A 78 -16.48 -6.49 -15.79
CA GLU A 78 -16.91 -7.87 -16.03
C GLU A 78 -16.52 -8.38 -17.42
N ARG A 79 -16.50 -7.50 -18.44
CA ARG A 79 -15.98 -7.85 -19.77
C ARG A 79 -14.47 -8.08 -19.72
N GLY A 80 -13.73 -7.26 -18.98
CA GLY A 80 -12.30 -7.44 -18.72
C GLY A 80 -12.01 -8.79 -18.06
N VAL A 81 -12.80 -9.20 -17.06
CA VAL A 81 -12.67 -10.51 -16.42
C VAL A 81 -12.82 -11.63 -17.43
N ARG A 82 -13.89 -11.61 -18.26
CA ARG A 82 -14.10 -12.63 -19.31
C ARG A 82 -12.95 -12.67 -20.32
N ARG A 83 -12.42 -11.50 -20.69
CA ARG A 83 -11.27 -11.42 -21.59
C ARG A 83 -10.02 -12.05 -20.99
N ILE A 84 -9.77 -11.85 -19.70
CA ILE A 84 -8.67 -12.50 -18.98
C ILE A 84 -8.87 -14.02 -18.94
N GLN A 85 -10.08 -14.50 -18.71
CA GLN A 85 -10.39 -15.94 -18.76
C GLN A 85 -10.11 -16.57 -20.14
N GLU A 86 -10.35 -15.83 -21.23
CA GLU A 86 -9.96 -16.25 -22.57
C GLU A 86 -8.43 -16.39 -22.69
N TYR A 87 -7.65 -15.44 -22.19
CA TYR A 87 -6.18 -15.52 -22.14
C TYR A 87 -5.68 -16.70 -21.32
N ILE A 88 -6.30 -16.94 -20.15
CA ILE A 88 -5.95 -18.07 -19.28
C ILE A 88 -6.26 -19.40 -19.99
N THR A 89 -7.41 -19.51 -20.62
CA THR A 89 -7.80 -20.71 -21.39
C THR A 89 -6.87 -20.95 -22.59
N ALA A 90 -6.38 -19.89 -23.23
CA ALA A 90 -5.41 -19.97 -24.31
C ALA A 90 -3.99 -20.36 -23.83
N GLY A 91 -3.74 -20.35 -22.50
CA GLY A 91 -2.45 -20.70 -21.90
C GLY A 91 -1.48 -19.53 -21.77
N ASP A 92 -1.95 -18.29 -21.94
CA ASP A 92 -1.13 -17.07 -21.81
C ASP A 92 -0.76 -16.75 -20.36
N ALA A 93 -1.66 -17.02 -19.42
CA ALA A 93 -1.47 -16.75 -18.00
C ALA A 93 -2.22 -17.78 -17.13
N PHE A 94 -1.83 -17.87 -15.85
CA PHE A 94 -2.55 -18.62 -14.81
C PHE A 94 -3.47 -17.69 -14.01
N GLN A 95 -3.00 -16.47 -13.75
CA GLN A 95 -3.72 -15.42 -13.03
C GLN A 95 -3.34 -14.05 -13.56
N VAL A 96 -4.30 -13.14 -13.60
CA VAL A 96 -4.09 -11.71 -13.91
C VAL A 96 -4.89 -10.86 -12.94
N VAL A 97 -4.27 -9.87 -12.32
CA VAL A 97 -4.97 -8.94 -11.43
C VAL A 97 -5.53 -7.77 -12.22
N LEU A 98 -6.86 -7.72 -12.34
CA LEU A 98 -7.58 -6.59 -12.94
C LEU A 98 -7.99 -5.59 -11.86
N SER A 99 -7.70 -4.30 -12.07
CA SER A 99 -8.03 -3.25 -11.09
C SER A 99 -8.88 -2.13 -11.69
N GLN A 100 -9.60 -1.43 -10.79
CA GLN A 100 -10.30 -0.18 -11.12
C GLN A 100 -9.92 0.91 -10.13
N ARG A 101 -9.96 2.18 -10.59
CA ARG A 101 -9.70 3.35 -9.77
C ARG A 101 -11.01 4.04 -9.42
N LEU A 102 -11.22 4.25 -8.12
CA LEU A 102 -12.36 4.95 -7.57
C LEU A 102 -11.93 6.33 -7.12
N GLY A 103 -12.64 7.38 -7.51
CA GLY A 103 -12.33 8.76 -7.16
C GLY A 103 -13.48 9.42 -6.41
N MET A 104 -13.16 10.21 -5.39
CA MET A 104 -14.11 11.01 -4.62
C MET A 104 -13.51 12.36 -4.25
N GLU A 105 -14.36 13.29 -3.83
CA GLU A 105 -13.93 14.56 -3.23
C GLU A 105 -13.42 14.31 -1.80
N LEU A 106 -12.26 14.85 -1.47
CA LEU A 106 -11.74 14.90 -0.09
C LEU A 106 -11.89 16.32 0.44
N ARG A 107 -12.78 16.52 1.41
CA ARG A 107 -13.08 17.84 1.99
C ARG A 107 -12.14 18.25 3.10
N GLY A 108 -11.44 17.31 3.68
CA GLY A 108 -10.56 17.55 4.81
C GLY A 108 -9.09 17.36 4.50
N SER A 109 -8.26 17.46 5.53
CA SER A 109 -6.82 17.31 5.44
C SER A 109 -6.42 15.86 5.08
N PRO A 110 -5.49 15.64 4.14
CA PRO A 110 -4.91 14.31 3.91
C PRO A 110 -4.26 13.71 5.17
N PHE A 111 -3.73 14.55 6.06
CA PHE A 111 -3.16 14.08 7.32
C PHE A 111 -4.24 13.57 8.29
N ASP A 112 -5.42 14.19 8.33
CA ASP A 112 -6.55 13.67 9.10
C ASP A 112 -7.10 12.36 8.51
N LEU A 113 -7.04 12.20 7.18
CA LEU A 113 -7.32 10.91 6.54
C LEU A 113 -6.32 9.84 7.01
N TYR A 114 -5.02 10.14 7.08
CA TYR A 114 -4.03 9.22 7.64
C TYR A 114 -4.36 8.82 9.08
N ARG A 115 -4.73 9.79 9.91
CA ARG A 115 -5.13 9.56 11.31
C ARG A 115 -6.40 8.70 11.41
N ALA A 116 -7.36 8.93 10.52
CA ALA A 116 -8.58 8.12 10.43
C ALA A 116 -8.27 6.68 10.02
N LEU A 117 -7.47 6.47 8.96
CA LEU A 117 -7.06 5.14 8.51
C LEU A 117 -6.30 4.36 9.58
N ARG A 118 -5.42 5.02 10.31
CA ARG A 118 -4.70 4.39 11.43
C ARG A 118 -5.64 3.84 12.50
N SER A 119 -6.78 4.49 12.71
CA SER A 119 -7.80 4.06 13.69
C SER A 119 -8.73 2.97 13.14
N VAL A 120 -9.17 3.13 11.87
CA VAL A 120 -10.20 2.27 11.25
C VAL A 120 -9.58 0.98 10.69
N ASN A 121 -8.41 1.06 10.10
CA ASN A 121 -7.75 -0.07 9.43
C ASN A 121 -6.24 -0.10 9.71
N PRO A 122 -5.82 -0.40 10.95
CA PRO A 122 -4.40 -0.52 11.27
C PRO A 122 -3.77 -1.68 10.51
N SER A 123 -2.60 -1.44 9.92
CA SER A 123 -1.82 -2.40 9.16
C SER A 123 -0.33 -2.27 9.50
N PRO A 124 0.51 -3.28 9.19
CA PRO A 124 1.93 -3.23 9.48
C PRO A 124 2.66 -2.04 8.87
N TYR A 125 2.21 -1.58 7.70
CA TYR A 125 2.81 -0.46 6.97
C TYR A 125 1.82 0.69 6.86
N LEU A 126 1.90 1.61 7.81
CA LEU A 126 1.16 2.88 7.78
C LEU A 126 2.10 3.97 7.31
N PHE A 127 1.71 4.71 6.27
CA PHE A 127 2.53 5.78 5.72
C PHE A 127 1.73 7.00 5.27
N TYR A 128 2.36 8.14 5.41
CA TYR A 128 1.94 9.43 4.89
C TYR A 128 3.13 10.05 4.16
N LEU A 129 3.03 10.24 2.86
CA LEU A 129 4.10 10.78 2.03
C LEU A 129 3.54 11.92 1.18
N GLU A 130 4.18 13.06 1.25
CA GLU A 130 3.81 14.24 0.48
C GLU A 130 4.97 14.66 -0.42
N ALA A 131 4.72 14.73 -1.71
CA ALA A 131 5.69 15.15 -2.71
C ALA A 131 4.99 15.73 -3.95
N ASP A 132 5.48 16.83 -4.46
CA ASP A 132 5.08 17.44 -5.74
C ASP A 132 3.55 17.61 -5.91
N GLY A 133 2.87 18.06 -4.85
CA GLY A 133 1.42 18.29 -4.86
C GLY A 133 0.57 17.00 -4.82
N THR A 134 1.21 15.85 -4.60
CA THR A 134 0.54 14.56 -4.40
C THR A 134 0.83 14.04 -3.00
N THR A 135 -0.21 13.55 -2.32
CA THR A 135 -0.08 12.91 -1.02
C THR A 135 -0.50 11.45 -1.10
N LEU A 136 0.35 10.55 -0.60
CA LEU A 136 0.02 9.13 -0.44
C LEU A 136 -0.32 8.86 1.02
N VAL A 137 -1.49 8.32 1.25
CA VAL A 137 -1.98 7.91 2.57
C VAL A 137 -2.29 6.42 2.52
N GLY A 138 -1.46 5.62 3.15
CA GLY A 138 -1.53 4.18 3.01
C GLY A 138 -1.58 3.40 4.31
N SER A 139 -2.23 2.24 4.23
CA SER A 139 -2.34 1.23 5.28
C SER A 139 -2.15 -0.15 4.66
N SER A 140 -0.92 -0.43 4.19
CA SER A 140 -0.62 -1.66 3.48
C SER A 140 -0.41 -2.84 4.43
N PRO A 141 -1.04 -3.99 4.16
CA PRO A 141 -0.85 -5.19 4.97
C PRO A 141 0.35 -6.04 4.51
N GLU A 142 0.90 -5.80 3.32
CA GLU A 142 1.73 -6.77 2.62
C GLU A 142 3.14 -6.26 2.32
N VAL A 143 4.13 -7.06 2.71
CA VAL A 143 5.54 -6.88 2.34
C VAL A 143 5.70 -7.10 0.84
N LEU A 144 6.38 -6.17 0.15
CA LEU A 144 6.86 -6.46 -1.20
C LEU A 144 8.13 -7.32 -1.13
N VAL A 145 9.16 -6.79 -0.53
CA VAL A 145 10.42 -7.50 -0.28
C VAL A 145 11.17 -6.82 0.85
N ARG A 146 11.82 -7.63 1.68
CA ARG A 146 12.71 -7.20 2.76
C ARG A 146 14.10 -7.78 2.53
N LEU A 147 15.11 -7.00 2.85
CA LEU A 147 16.50 -7.46 3.01
C LEU A 147 16.97 -7.08 4.40
N GLU A 148 17.33 -8.06 5.19
CA GLU A 148 17.85 -7.88 6.54
C GLU A 148 18.89 -8.93 6.84
N ASP A 149 20.06 -8.50 7.34
CA ASP A 149 21.20 -9.36 7.68
C ASP A 149 21.58 -10.35 6.56
N GLY A 150 21.52 -9.87 5.29
CA GLY A 150 21.84 -10.66 4.10
C GLY A 150 20.75 -11.61 3.62
N VAL A 151 19.59 -11.66 4.30
CA VAL A 151 18.46 -12.52 3.92
C VAL A 151 17.41 -11.71 3.17
N VAL A 152 17.10 -12.16 1.95
CA VAL A 152 15.97 -11.64 1.15
C VAL A 152 14.70 -12.39 1.53
N THR A 153 13.65 -11.67 1.88
CA THR A 153 12.37 -12.25 2.33
C THR A 153 11.22 -11.67 1.52
N VAL A 154 10.33 -12.53 1.04
CA VAL A 154 8.98 -12.17 0.55
C VAL A 154 7.94 -12.96 1.35
N ARG A 155 6.77 -12.34 1.57
CA ARG A 155 5.69 -12.95 2.36
C ARG A 155 4.38 -12.92 1.59
N PRO A 156 4.13 -13.89 0.70
CA PRO A 156 2.85 -14.00 0.03
C PRO A 156 1.72 -14.23 1.03
N ILE A 157 0.65 -13.47 0.85
CA ILE A 157 -0.59 -13.54 1.64
C ILE A 157 -1.73 -13.79 0.67
N ALA A 158 -2.51 -14.84 0.91
CA ALA A 158 -3.71 -15.15 0.16
C ALA A 158 -4.75 -15.82 1.07
N GLY A 159 -5.96 -15.97 0.55
CA GLY A 159 -7.06 -16.51 1.34
C GLY A 159 -7.47 -15.60 2.49
N THR A 160 -8.75 -15.44 2.69
CA THR A 160 -9.27 -14.56 3.74
C THR A 160 -10.51 -15.19 4.39
N ARG A 161 -10.55 -15.16 5.73
CA ARG A 161 -11.78 -15.41 6.49
C ARG A 161 -11.95 -14.31 7.54
N PRO A 162 -13.17 -13.94 7.89
CA PRO A 162 -13.41 -13.03 9.01
C PRO A 162 -12.97 -13.67 10.33
N ARG A 163 -12.81 -12.84 11.36
CA ARG A 163 -12.62 -13.34 12.74
C ARG A 163 -13.93 -13.89 13.28
N GLY A 164 -13.83 -14.99 14.02
CA GLY A 164 -14.96 -15.58 14.72
C GLY A 164 -15.39 -14.73 15.93
N ARG A 165 -16.69 -14.72 16.23
CA ARG A 165 -17.25 -14.04 17.42
C ARG A 165 -16.88 -14.74 18.72
N THR A 166 -16.55 -16.01 18.64
CA THR A 166 -16.09 -16.85 19.76
C THR A 166 -14.79 -17.55 19.38
N PRO A 167 -13.98 -18.00 20.37
CA PRO A 167 -12.77 -18.77 20.08
C PRO A 167 -13.04 -20.11 19.33
N ALA A 168 -14.22 -20.68 19.48
CA ALA A 168 -14.61 -21.89 18.76
C ALA A 168 -14.90 -21.61 17.29
N GLU A 169 -15.67 -20.55 17.01
CA GLU A 169 -15.97 -20.06 15.65
C GLU A 169 -14.68 -19.63 14.93
N ASP A 170 -13.78 -18.92 15.63
CA ASP A 170 -12.50 -18.47 15.08
C ASP A 170 -11.60 -19.66 14.66
N ARG A 171 -11.61 -20.76 15.44
CA ARG A 171 -10.92 -21.99 15.06
C ARG A 171 -11.57 -22.68 13.86
N ALA A 172 -12.90 -22.78 13.84
CA ALA A 172 -13.62 -23.39 12.73
C ALA A 172 -13.38 -22.64 11.40
N LEU A 173 -13.35 -21.30 11.42
CA LEU A 173 -13.03 -20.49 10.25
C LEU A 173 -11.58 -20.66 9.79
N ALA A 174 -10.64 -20.86 10.73
CA ALA A 174 -9.26 -21.15 10.39
C ALA A 174 -9.09 -22.54 9.75
N GLU A 175 -9.81 -23.54 10.27
CA GLU A 175 -9.84 -24.90 9.72
C GLU A 175 -10.50 -24.91 8.33
N ASP A 176 -11.58 -24.18 8.14
CA ASP A 176 -12.25 -23.99 6.85
C ASP A 176 -11.29 -23.37 5.82
N LEU A 177 -10.56 -22.31 6.20
CA LEU A 177 -9.58 -21.68 5.33
C LEU A 177 -8.45 -22.64 4.93
N GLN A 178 -7.98 -23.47 5.87
CA GLN A 178 -6.93 -24.46 5.62
C GLN A 178 -7.42 -25.68 4.81
N ALA A 179 -8.71 -25.89 4.71
CA ALA A 179 -9.33 -26.97 3.94
C ALA A 179 -9.81 -26.52 2.55
N ASP A 180 -9.82 -25.22 2.27
CA ASP A 180 -10.29 -24.66 1.00
C ASP A 180 -9.27 -24.93 -0.12
N GLU A 181 -9.57 -25.88 -0.99
CA GLU A 181 -8.67 -26.32 -2.07
C GLU A 181 -8.34 -25.18 -3.06
N LYS A 182 -9.29 -24.26 -3.32
CA LYS A 182 -9.10 -23.12 -4.19
C LYS A 182 -8.09 -22.13 -3.60
N GLU A 183 -8.31 -21.74 -2.34
CA GLU A 183 -7.41 -20.82 -1.62
C GLU A 183 -5.99 -21.42 -1.48
N LEU A 184 -5.90 -22.72 -1.22
CA LEU A 184 -4.62 -23.43 -1.16
C LEU A 184 -3.91 -23.47 -2.52
N ALA A 185 -4.64 -23.67 -3.62
CA ALA A 185 -4.07 -23.69 -4.97
C ALA A 185 -3.53 -22.31 -5.37
N GLU A 186 -4.30 -21.25 -5.13
CA GLU A 186 -3.88 -19.86 -5.34
C GLU A 186 -2.64 -19.53 -4.49
N HIS A 187 -2.67 -19.89 -3.22
CA HIS A 187 -1.54 -19.63 -2.32
C HIS A 187 -0.26 -20.35 -2.76
N ARG A 188 -0.35 -21.61 -3.20
CA ARG A 188 0.81 -22.36 -3.78
C ARG A 188 1.41 -21.63 -4.98
N MET A 189 0.59 -21.11 -5.88
CA MET A 189 1.03 -20.33 -7.03
C MET A 189 1.80 -19.07 -6.60
N LEU A 190 1.30 -18.35 -5.58
CA LEU A 190 1.98 -17.16 -5.05
C LEU A 190 3.29 -17.50 -4.34
N VAL A 191 3.34 -18.63 -3.63
CA VAL A 191 4.59 -19.14 -3.02
C VAL A 191 5.62 -19.50 -4.09
N ASP A 192 5.22 -20.17 -5.17
CA ASP A 192 6.13 -20.51 -6.27
C ASP A 192 6.62 -19.25 -7.00
N LEU A 193 5.77 -18.25 -7.17
CA LEU A 193 6.17 -16.95 -7.69
C LEU A 193 7.20 -16.26 -6.76
N GLY A 194 6.96 -16.26 -5.45
CA GLY A 194 7.91 -15.74 -4.46
C GLY A 194 9.25 -16.49 -4.47
N ARG A 195 9.22 -17.82 -4.62
CA ARG A 195 10.45 -18.64 -4.80
C ARG A 195 11.22 -18.24 -6.06
N ASN A 196 10.53 -17.98 -7.16
CA ASN A 196 11.17 -17.51 -8.38
C ASN A 196 11.77 -16.12 -8.20
N ASP A 197 11.05 -15.19 -7.57
CA ASP A 197 11.53 -13.82 -7.34
C ASP A 197 12.78 -13.80 -6.43
N VAL A 198 12.75 -14.51 -5.30
CA VAL A 198 13.90 -14.68 -4.39
C VAL A 198 15.05 -15.42 -5.08
N GLY A 199 14.73 -16.49 -5.81
CA GLY A 199 15.73 -17.32 -6.49
C GLY A 199 16.57 -16.58 -7.54
N ARG A 200 16.07 -15.47 -8.10
CA ARG A 200 16.81 -14.62 -9.05
C ARG A 200 17.99 -13.90 -8.43
N VAL A 201 17.98 -13.68 -7.12
CA VAL A 201 19.01 -12.91 -6.39
C VAL A 201 19.67 -13.68 -5.26
N ALA A 202 19.10 -14.80 -4.84
CA ALA A 202 19.66 -15.64 -3.80
C ALA A 202 20.87 -16.43 -4.27
N ALA A 203 21.74 -16.78 -3.34
CA ALA A 203 22.80 -17.76 -3.57
C ALA A 203 22.18 -19.14 -3.84
N TRP A 204 22.83 -19.94 -4.68
CA TRP A 204 22.33 -21.25 -5.08
C TRP A 204 22.09 -22.18 -3.88
N GLY A 205 20.90 -22.80 -3.84
CA GLY A 205 20.51 -23.75 -2.81
C GLY A 205 20.09 -23.15 -1.47
N THR A 206 19.99 -21.81 -1.36
CA THR A 206 19.63 -21.13 -0.11
C THR A 206 18.14 -20.77 -0.01
N VAL A 207 17.38 -20.90 -1.12
CA VAL A 207 15.94 -20.61 -1.11
C VAL A 207 15.22 -21.62 -0.22
N ARG A 208 14.51 -21.13 0.79
CA ARG A 208 13.78 -21.92 1.79
C ARG A 208 12.42 -21.30 2.08
N ILE A 209 11.54 -22.11 2.65
CA ILE A 209 10.19 -21.71 3.08
C ILE A 209 10.05 -22.08 4.55
N PRO A 210 10.48 -21.22 5.49
CA PRO A 210 10.38 -21.52 6.93
C PRO A 210 8.94 -21.63 7.40
N ASP A 211 8.04 -20.82 6.85
CA ASP A 211 6.61 -20.87 7.13
C ASP A 211 5.84 -21.15 5.84
N LEU A 212 5.04 -22.20 5.82
CA LEU A 212 4.22 -22.60 4.67
C LEU A 212 2.76 -22.70 5.07
N MET A 213 1.90 -21.87 4.48
CA MET A 213 0.44 -21.91 4.63
C MET A 213 -0.03 -21.86 6.09
N ILE A 214 0.62 -21.05 6.92
CA ILE A 214 0.18 -20.82 8.28
C ILE A 214 -0.99 -19.83 8.30
N VAL A 215 -1.91 -20.00 9.28
CA VAL A 215 -3.00 -19.04 9.49
C VAL A 215 -2.54 -17.95 10.44
N GLU A 216 -2.38 -16.74 9.91
CA GLU A 216 -2.16 -15.54 10.70
C GLU A 216 -3.47 -14.81 11.00
N ARG A 217 -3.63 -14.41 12.26
CA ARG A 217 -4.84 -13.74 12.76
C ARG A 217 -4.56 -12.27 12.98
N TYR A 218 -5.33 -11.43 12.29
CA TYR A 218 -5.32 -9.99 12.43
C TYR A 218 -6.56 -9.52 13.21
N SER A 219 -6.73 -8.23 13.39
CA SER A 219 -7.83 -7.67 14.18
C SER A 219 -9.23 -8.06 13.66
N HIS A 220 -9.43 -8.07 12.35
CA HIS A 220 -10.73 -8.25 11.71
C HIS A 220 -10.81 -9.47 10.78
N VAL A 221 -9.66 -9.97 10.34
CA VAL A 221 -9.56 -11.08 9.38
C VAL A 221 -8.43 -12.03 9.77
N MET A 222 -8.42 -13.21 9.16
CA MET A 222 -7.29 -14.13 9.14
C MET A 222 -6.93 -14.48 7.71
N HIS A 223 -5.65 -14.75 7.47
CA HIS A 223 -5.11 -15.07 6.16
C HIS A 223 -4.24 -16.33 6.19
N LEU A 224 -4.10 -16.98 5.04
CA LEU A 224 -2.99 -17.91 4.79
C LEU A 224 -1.75 -17.09 4.45
N VAL A 225 -0.67 -17.37 5.14
CA VAL A 225 0.62 -16.68 4.97
C VAL A 225 1.72 -17.70 4.80
N SER A 226 2.65 -17.44 3.91
CA SER A 226 3.90 -18.16 3.79
C SER A 226 5.07 -17.19 3.82
N GLN A 227 6.25 -17.68 4.18
CA GLN A 227 7.48 -16.91 4.12
C GLN A 227 8.46 -17.62 3.21
N VAL A 228 8.97 -16.90 2.20
CA VAL A 228 10.01 -17.38 1.30
C VAL A 228 11.25 -16.55 1.54
N GLU A 229 12.37 -17.23 1.79
CA GLU A 229 13.65 -16.61 2.09
C GLU A 229 14.74 -17.15 1.19
N GLY A 230 15.81 -16.36 1.03
CA GLY A 230 17.05 -16.77 0.42
C GLY A 230 18.19 -15.86 0.84
N ASP A 231 19.39 -16.41 0.98
CA ASP A 231 20.57 -15.62 1.30
C ASP A 231 20.99 -14.85 0.05
N LEU A 232 21.14 -13.53 0.16
CA LEU A 232 21.53 -12.69 -0.97
C LEU A 232 22.89 -13.16 -1.52
N ARG A 233 22.98 -13.34 -2.85
CA ARG A 233 24.23 -13.74 -3.49
C ARG A 233 25.36 -12.73 -3.23
N GLU A 234 26.60 -13.17 -3.23
CA GLU A 234 27.78 -12.31 -3.11
C GLU A 234 27.74 -11.18 -4.16
N GLY A 235 28.05 -9.96 -3.75
CA GLY A 235 27.99 -8.76 -4.58
C GLY A 235 26.58 -8.28 -4.92
N GLY A 236 25.53 -8.97 -4.46
CA GLY A 236 24.15 -8.51 -4.59
C GLY A 236 23.85 -7.33 -3.67
N THR A 237 22.87 -6.53 -4.04
CA THR A 237 22.45 -5.33 -3.32
C THR A 237 20.96 -5.37 -3.00
N ALA A 238 20.51 -4.51 -2.08
CA ALA A 238 19.07 -4.31 -1.81
C ALA A 238 18.30 -3.92 -3.07
N MET A 239 18.91 -3.15 -3.98
CA MET A 239 18.30 -2.77 -5.23
C MET A 239 18.12 -3.96 -6.19
N ASP A 240 19.02 -4.93 -6.18
CA ASP A 240 18.86 -6.16 -6.96
C ASP A 240 17.71 -7.01 -6.41
N ALA A 241 17.59 -7.13 -5.09
CA ALA A 241 16.47 -7.80 -4.43
C ALA A 241 15.13 -7.10 -4.77
N PHE A 242 15.09 -5.76 -4.72
CA PHE A 242 13.94 -4.99 -5.13
C PHE A 242 13.53 -5.24 -6.58
N ARG A 243 14.47 -5.14 -7.52
CA ARG A 243 14.22 -5.37 -8.95
C ARG A 243 13.75 -6.79 -9.26
N ALA A 244 14.19 -7.78 -8.49
CA ALA A 244 13.77 -9.16 -8.67
C ALA A 244 12.31 -9.40 -8.25
N ALA A 245 11.88 -8.78 -7.14
CA ALA A 245 10.53 -8.95 -6.60
C ALA A 245 9.49 -8.02 -7.25
N PHE A 246 9.90 -6.86 -7.76
CA PHE A 246 8.99 -5.85 -8.30
C PHE A 246 8.56 -6.14 -9.76
N PRO A 247 7.26 -5.89 -10.09
CA PRO A 247 6.14 -5.70 -9.18
C PRO A 247 5.74 -7.00 -8.46
N ALA A 248 5.03 -6.87 -7.32
CA ALA A 248 4.55 -8.04 -6.60
C ALA A 248 3.58 -8.87 -7.45
N GLY A 249 3.64 -10.18 -7.33
CA GLY A 249 2.76 -11.10 -8.06
C GLY A 249 1.31 -11.00 -7.64
N THR A 250 1.06 -10.72 -6.36
CA THR A 250 -0.27 -10.53 -5.77
C THR A 250 -1.04 -9.32 -6.34
N VAL A 251 -0.36 -8.42 -7.06
CA VAL A 251 -0.98 -7.26 -7.74
C VAL A 251 -0.73 -7.24 -9.24
N SER A 252 -0.03 -8.23 -9.80
CA SER A 252 0.19 -8.37 -11.24
C SER A 252 -0.39 -9.68 -11.77
N GLY A 253 0.25 -10.79 -11.52
CA GLY A 253 -0.20 -12.12 -11.92
C GLY A 253 0.96 -13.04 -12.31
N ALA A 254 0.63 -14.18 -12.86
CA ALA A 254 1.56 -15.24 -13.25
C ALA A 254 1.23 -15.78 -14.65
N PRO A 255 2.23 -15.85 -15.60
CA PRO A 255 3.58 -15.29 -15.53
C PRO A 255 3.59 -13.74 -15.51
N LYS A 256 4.47 -13.16 -14.72
CA LYS A 256 4.48 -11.73 -14.37
C LYS A 256 4.48 -10.78 -15.59
N ILE A 257 5.35 -11.00 -16.58
CA ILE A 257 5.47 -10.14 -17.76
C ILE A 257 4.18 -10.18 -18.58
N ARG A 258 3.68 -11.38 -18.89
CA ARG A 258 2.46 -11.52 -19.68
C ARG A 258 1.23 -10.95 -18.97
N ALA A 259 1.14 -11.15 -17.66
CA ALA A 259 0.08 -10.54 -16.86
C ALA A 259 0.11 -9.00 -16.94
N MET A 260 1.29 -8.37 -16.89
CA MET A 260 1.41 -6.91 -17.04
C MET A 260 1.01 -6.41 -18.43
N GLU A 261 1.31 -7.15 -19.50
CA GLU A 261 0.86 -6.81 -20.86
C GLU A 261 -0.67 -6.83 -20.97
N ILE A 262 -1.32 -7.87 -20.39
CA ILE A 262 -2.78 -7.98 -20.37
C ILE A 262 -3.40 -6.86 -19.52
N ILE A 263 -2.81 -6.50 -18.40
CA ILE A 263 -3.23 -5.38 -17.55
C ILE A 263 -3.19 -4.07 -18.34
N ASP A 264 -2.08 -3.80 -19.04
CA ASP A 264 -1.93 -2.57 -19.85
C ASP A 264 -2.94 -2.49 -21.00
N GLU A 265 -3.34 -3.62 -21.57
CA GLU A 265 -4.40 -3.71 -22.59
C GLU A 265 -5.79 -3.39 -22.03
N LEU A 266 -6.11 -3.84 -20.80
CA LEU A 266 -7.48 -3.86 -20.29
C LEU A 266 -7.81 -2.70 -19.34
N GLU A 267 -6.83 -2.17 -18.60
CA GLU A 267 -7.06 -1.06 -17.69
C GLU A 267 -7.06 0.29 -18.44
N PRO A 268 -8.15 1.09 -18.34
CA PRO A 268 -8.27 2.34 -19.12
C PRO A 268 -7.39 3.47 -18.62
N VAL A 269 -6.79 3.32 -17.43
CA VAL A 269 -5.94 4.33 -16.79
C VAL A 269 -4.68 3.70 -16.22
N ARG A 270 -3.56 4.41 -16.30
CA ARG A 270 -2.31 3.97 -15.67
C ARG A 270 -2.47 3.88 -14.16
N ARG A 271 -1.87 2.87 -13.56
CA ARG A 271 -1.98 2.58 -12.11
C ARG A 271 -1.39 3.67 -11.23
N GLY A 272 -0.38 4.39 -11.70
CA GLY A 272 0.33 5.36 -10.86
C GLY A 272 0.98 4.68 -9.66
N PRO A 273 0.77 5.19 -8.41
CA PRO A 273 1.34 4.58 -7.21
C PRO A 273 0.77 3.20 -6.85
N TYR A 274 -0.45 2.85 -7.29
CA TYR A 274 -1.07 1.56 -7.00
C TYR A 274 -0.24 0.40 -7.53
N ALA A 275 -0.09 -0.66 -6.75
CA ALA A 275 0.78 -1.81 -7.03
C ALA A 275 2.28 -1.47 -7.09
N GLY A 276 2.66 -0.26 -6.72
CA GLY A 276 4.02 0.18 -6.53
C GLY A 276 4.62 -0.30 -5.21
N ALA A 277 5.65 0.39 -4.75
CA ALA A 277 6.34 0.09 -3.51
C ALA A 277 6.51 1.34 -2.65
N VAL A 278 6.37 1.18 -1.35
CA VAL A 278 6.67 2.21 -0.35
C VAL A 278 7.56 1.58 0.73
N GLY A 279 8.63 2.26 1.11
CA GLY A 279 9.52 1.73 2.12
C GLY A 279 10.82 2.51 2.19
N HIS A 280 11.87 1.87 2.71
CA HIS A 280 13.16 2.49 2.89
C HIS A 280 14.32 1.54 2.52
N PHE A 281 15.42 2.17 2.12
CA PHE A 281 16.72 1.54 1.93
C PHE A 281 17.69 2.16 2.93
N SER A 282 18.47 1.34 3.60
CA SER A 282 19.54 1.84 4.47
C SER A 282 20.70 2.42 3.65
N TRP A 283 21.46 3.30 4.27
CA TRP A 283 22.78 3.69 3.74
C TRP A 283 23.67 2.46 3.58
N GLY A 284 24.36 2.38 2.44
CA GLY A 284 25.15 1.20 2.09
C GLY A 284 24.37 0.10 1.39
N GLY A 285 23.03 0.14 1.40
CA GLY A 285 22.20 -0.84 0.67
C GLY A 285 22.16 -2.24 1.29
N GLU A 286 22.52 -2.36 2.58
CA GLU A 286 22.56 -3.64 3.30
C GLU A 286 21.21 -4.07 3.87
N ARG A 287 20.29 -3.08 4.05
CA ARG A 287 18.95 -3.31 4.58
C ARG A 287 17.91 -2.59 3.73
N MET A 288 16.78 -3.22 3.57
CA MET A 288 15.63 -2.68 2.88
C MET A 288 14.37 -3.28 3.48
N ASP A 289 13.34 -2.45 3.67
CA ASP A 289 12.00 -2.91 3.98
C ASP A 289 11.00 -2.14 3.14
N THR A 290 10.23 -2.86 2.31
CA THR A 290 9.28 -2.29 1.38
C THR A 290 7.95 -3.01 1.44
N ALA A 291 6.87 -2.24 1.43
CA ALA A 291 5.49 -2.72 1.32
C ALA A 291 4.97 -2.52 -0.10
N ILE A 292 4.00 -3.30 -0.51
CA ILE A 292 3.23 -3.07 -1.72
C ILE A 292 2.34 -1.84 -1.50
N ALA A 293 2.29 -0.91 -2.46
CA ALA A 293 1.40 0.25 -2.38
C ALA A 293 -0.04 -0.16 -2.75
N ILE A 294 -0.69 -0.86 -1.83
CA ILE A 294 -2.12 -1.21 -1.82
C ILE A 294 -2.79 -0.62 -0.58
N ARG A 295 -4.10 -0.60 -0.56
CA ARG A 295 -4.85 0.05 0.53
C ARG A 295 -4.32 1.48 0.75
N THR A 296 -4.08 2.17 -0.37
CA THR A 296 -3.48 3.50 -0.44
C THR A 296 -4.42 4.45 -1.13
N VAL A 297 -4.60 5.61 -0.51
CA VAL A 297 -5.31 6.75 -1.09
C VAL A 297 -4.28 7.69 -1.68
N VAL A 298 -4.47 8.06 -2.93
CA VAL A 298 -3.69 9.09 -3.62
C VAL A 298 -4.51 10.38 -3.61
N VAL A 299 -4.00 11.41 -2.97
CA VAL A 299 -4.66 12.72 -2.91
C VAL A 299 -3.93 13.70 -3.81
N THR A 300 -4.69 14.36 -4.69
CA THR A 300 -4.19 15.44 -5.55
C THR A 300 -5.22 16.56 -5.55
N GLY A 301 -4.84 17.73 -5.04
CA GLY A 301 -5.78 18.81 -4.80
C GLY A 301 -6.89 18.40 -3.84
N ASP A 302 -8.13 18.56 -4.27
CA ASP A 302 -9.34 18.19 -3.54
C ASP A 302 -9.87 16.77 -3.87
N ARG A 303 -9.12 15.99 -4.65
CA ARG A 303 -9.52 14.65 -5.08
C ARG A 303 -8.73 13.55 -4.38
N ALA A 304 -9.45 12.56 -3.88
CA ALA A 304 -8.92 11.32 -3.34
C ALA A 304 -9.20 10.16 -4.30
N TYR A 305 -8.20 9.37 -4.60
CA TYR A 305 -8.28 8.20 -5.48
C TYR A 305 -7.87 6.95 -4.73
N VAL A 306 -8.68 5.91 -4.83
CA VAL A 306 -8.39 4.57 -4.33
C VAL A 306 -8.40 3.62 -5.51
N GLN A 307 -7.37 2.78 -5.66
CA GLN A 307 -7.35 1.72 -6.65
C GLN A 307 -7.33 0.36 -5.97
N ALA A 308 -8.13 -0.56 -6.46
CA ALA A 308 -8.23 -1.92 -5.96
C ALA A 308 -8.45 -2.90 -7.12
N GLY A 309 -7.89 -4.10 -6.97
CA GLY A 309 -7.97 -5.15 -7.97
C GLY A 309 -8.33 -6.51 -7.37
N ALA A 310 -8.77 -7.41 -8.25
CA ALA A 310 -9.05 -8.80 -7.96
C ALA A 310 -8.19 -9.71 -8.84
N GLY A 311 -7.77 -10.84 -8.30
CA GLY A 311 -6.98 -11.85 -9.00
C GLY A 311 -7.87 -12.76 -9.83
N ILE A 312 -7.87 -12.59 -11.13
CA ILE A 312 -8.72 -13.34 -12.05
C ILE A 312 -8.05 -14.66 -12.43
N VAL A 313 -8.77 -15.76 -12.22
CA VAL A 313 -8.41 -17.12 -12.59
C VAL A 313 -9.49 -17.73 -13.52
N ALA A 314 -9.28 -18.95 -14.01
CA ALA A 314 -10.17 -19.56 -15.01
C ALA A 314 -11.63 -19.69 -14.54
N ASP A 315 -11.86 -19.94 -13.27
CA ASP A 315 -13.17 -20.15 -12.64
C ASP A 315 -13.72 -18.92 -11.91
N SER A 316 -13.10 -17.74 -12.08
CA SER A 316 -13.56 -16.48 -11.50
C SER A 316 -14.97 -16.12 -11.97
N ASP A 317 -15.84 -15.71 -11.05
CA ASP A 317 -17.15 -15.13 -11.37
C ASP A 317 -17.03 -13.62 -11.56
N PRO A 318 -17.32 -13.09 -12.77
CA PRO A 318 -17.10 -11.67 -13.07
C PRO A 318 -17.80 -10.70 -12.13
N ALA A 319 -19.02 -11.05 -11.63
CA ALA A 319 -19.76 -10.19 -10.75
C ALA A 319 -19.15 -10.19 -9.34
N SER A 320 -18.70 -11.36 -8.87
CA SER A 320 -18.02 -11.51 -7.58
C SER A 320 -16.69 -10.76 -7.54
N GLU A 321 -15.89 -10.84 -8.61
CA GLU A 321 -14.61 -10.13 -8.72
C GLU A 321 -14.79 -8.61 -8.72
N TYR A 322 -15.84 -8.10 -9.38
CA TYR A 322 -16.19 -6.68 -9.32
C TYR A 322 -16.50 -6.25 -7.88
N GLU A 323 -17.37 -7.00 -7.18
CA GLU A 323 -17.70 -6.70 -5.79
C GLU A 323 -16.49 -6.80 -4.85
N GLU A 324 -15.56 -7.71 -5.13
CA GLU A 324 -14.32 -7.82 -4.37
C GLU A 324 -13.49 -6.53 -4.45
N THR A 325 -13.36 -5.93 -5.64
CA THR A 325 -12.62 -4.66 -5.79
C THR A 325 -13.28 -3.54 -5.00
N LEU A 326 -14.60 -3.46 -5.00
CA LEU A 326 -15.35 -2.48 -4.19
C LEU A 326 -15.14 -2.72 -2.69
N ASN A 327 -15.23 -3.99 -2.25
CA ASN A 327 -15.00 -4.35 -0.85
C ASN A 327 -13.60 -3.97 -0.36
N LYS A 328 -12.58 -4.18 -1.21
CA LYS A 328 -11.19 -3.79 -0.92
C LYS A 328 -11.01 -2.26 -0.81
N ALA A 329 -11.78 -1.48 -1.53
CA ALA A 329 -11.72 -0.02 -1.50
C ALA A 329 -12.59 0.62 -0.40
N ARG A 330 -13.65 -0.07 0.02
CA ARG A 330 -14.72 0.48 0.88
C ARG A 330 -14.21 1.11 2.18
N ALA A 331 -13.30 0.46 2.88
CA ALA A 331 -12.77 0.98 4.14
C ALA A 331 -12.04 2.33 3.96
N LEU A 332 -11.31 2.48 2.84
CA LEU A 332 -10.59 3.72 2.53
C LEU A 332 -11.55 4.85 2.11
N LEU A 333 -12.55 4.52 1.30
CA LEU A 333 -13.58 5.49 0.88
C LEU A 333 -14.37 5.99 2.09
N ARG A 334 -14.76 5.10 3.01
CA ARG A 334 -15.45 5.47 4.25
C ARG A 334 -14.56 6.33 5.14
N ALA A 335 -13.31 5.94 5.35
CA ALA A 335 -12.37 6.76 6.12
C ALA A 335 -12.24 8.18 5.53
N ALA A 336 -12.14 8.30 4.20
CA ALA A 336 -12.07 9.60 3.53
C ALA A 336 -13.34 10.44 3.71
N SER A 337 -14.53 9.82 3.68
CA SER A 337 -15.80 10.52 3.88
C SER A 337 -16.05 10.98 5.33
N MET A 338 -15.38 10.35 6.29
CA MET A 338 -15.49 10.71 7.72
C MET A 338 -14.59 11.88 8.11
N VAL A 339 -13.64 12.27 7.27
CA VAL A 339 -12.77 13.42 7.54
C VAL A 339 -13.56 14.72 7.37
N PRO A 340 -13.67 15.58 8.41
CA PRO A 340 -14.43 16.80 8.32
C PRO A 340 -13.75 17.81 7.38
N PRO A 341 -14.51 18.77 6.82
CA PRO A 341 -13.94 19.86 6.04
C PRO A 341 -12.82 20.58 6.80
N SER A 342 -11.78 20.97 6.10
CA SER A 342 -10.73 21.80 6.69
C SER A 342 -11.28 23.19 7.02
N ARG A 343 -10.83 23.81 8.13
CA ARG A 343 -11.28 25.15 8.54
C ARG A 343 -11.05 26.22 7.47
N GLU A 344 -10.10 26.01 6.57
CA GLU A 344 -9.83 26.90 5.44
C GLU A 344 -10.92 26.82 4.35
N SER A 345 -11.55 25.65 4.16
CA SER A 345 -12.65 25.47 3.22
C SER A 345 -13.98 26.02 3.74
N GLU A 346 -14.17 26.11 5.06
CA GLU A 346 -15.37 26.75 5.64
C GLU A 346 -15.35 28.28 5.48
N GLY A 347 -14.16 28.92 5.52
CA GLY A 347 -13.99 30.34 5.27
C GLY A 347 -14.29 30.74 3.83
N ALA A 348 -13.92 29.92 2.85
CA ALA A 348 -14.18 30.17 1.44
C ALA A 348 -15.66 30.00 1.03
N ALA A 349 -16.38 29.11 1.70
CA ALA A 349 -17.82 28.90 1.46
C ALA A 349 -18.70 30.01 2.09
N ALA A 350 -18.24 30.65 3.18
CA ALA A 350 -18.96 31.73 3.83
C ALA A 350 -18.83 33.07 3.07
N ASP A 351 -17.75 33.28 2.32
CA ASP A 351 -17.50 34.54 1.58
C ASP A 351 -18.08 34.52 0.13
N GLY A 352 -18.59 33.38 -0.34
CA GLY A 352 -19.20 33.20 -1.67
C GLY A 352 -20.68 33.56 -1.79
N GLY A 353 -21.33 33.99 -0.72
CA GLY A 353 -22.79 34.26 -0.63
C GLY A 353 -23.26 35.62 -1.12
N GLY A 354 -22.44 36.42 -1.77
CA GLY A 354 -22.78 37.73 -2.25
C GLY A 354 -22.45 37.96 -3.72
N ARG A 355 -23.14 37.31 -4.67
CA ARG A 355 -23.15 37.75 -6.07
C ARG A 355 -24.52 38.28 -6.44
N ASP A 356 -24.55 39.60 -6.63
CA ASP A 356 -25.62 40.39 -7.21
C ASP A 356 -26.26 39.73 -8.44
N GLU A 357 -27.58 39.61 -8.42
CA GLU A 357 -28.38 39.42 -9.64
C GLU A 357 -28.17 40.61 -10.58
N PRO A 358 -27.91 40.47 -11.85
CA PRO A 358 -27.97 41.55 -12.79
C PRO A 358 -29.44 41.88 -13.07
N ARG A 359 -29.82 43.13 -12.68
CA ARG A 359 -31.10 43.75 -13.07
C ARG A 359 -31.23 43.70 -14.59
N GLN A 360 -32.28 43.10 -15.08
CA GLN A 360 -32.78 43.29 -16.44
C GLN A 360 -33.17 44.77 -16.64
N GLY A 361 -32.42 45.44 -17.48
CA GLY A 361 -32.70 46.78 -18.03
C GLY A 361 -33.08 46.66 -19.50
N GLN A 362 -34.29 47.04 -19.80
CA GLN A 362 -34.81 47.28 -21.16
C GLN A 362 -33.90 48.20 -21.99
N LEU A 363 -33.57 47.77 -23.17
CA LEU A 363 -33.84 48.38 -24.49
C LEU A 363 -33.26 47.50 -25.59
#